data_c0788eccb70773953b5114e0474bc1b5
#
_entry.id   c0788eccb70773953b5114e0474bc1b5
#
_cell.length_a   1.000
_cell.length_b   1.000
_cell.length_c   1.000
_cell.angle_alpha   90.00
_cell.angle_beta   90.00
_cell.angle_gamma   90.00
#
_symmetry.space_group_name_H-M   'P 1'
#
loop_
_entity.id
_entity.type
_entity.pdbx_description
1 polymer ?
#
loop_
_entity_poly.entity_id
_entity_poly.type
_entity_poly.pdbx_seq_one_letter_code
_entity_poly.pdbx_strand_id
1 'polypeptide(L)'
;MFGAFAFRFLSLLAAFGLTLSALVSTGGELRAQGNCPNCDLPPGCRGNGNQNGNGNGNRNRNCQRVSIVIESDIDFGRVVLLGQGEARVLLDLETGRKTLIGDVDDLGGMPITGRAIVTGAPFEEVVISLPGEIAMRDPNGGTARLRDFVTDLDGFPRLDVDGQLVFRFSATLLIEAETNASGNLRGRVPISVEYP
;
A
#
# COMPACT_ATOMS: atom_id res chain seq x y z
N MET A 1 -24.03 55.65 -37.33
CA MET A 1 -22.75 55.66 -38.03
C MET A 1 -22.15 54.26 -37.78
N PHE A 2 -22.38 53.35 -38.72
CA PHE A 2 -21.50 52.76 -39.71
C PHE A 2 -20.16 52.29 -39.10
N GLY A 3 -19.80 51.03 -39.10
CA GLY A 3 -19.49 50.19 -40.17
C GLY A 3 -19.28 48.74 -39.80
N ALA A 4 -19.85 47.93 -40.62
CA ALA A 4 -19.61 46.48 -40.74
C ALA A 4 -18.27 46.22 -41.41
N PHE A 5 -17.55 45.19 -40.93
CA PHE A 5 -16.52 44.50 -41.72
C PHE A 5 -16.72 42.99 -41.62
N ALA A 6 -17.28 42.46 -42.69
CA ALA A 6 -17.29 41.07 -43.00
C ALA A 6 -15.93 40.66 -43.53
N PHE A 7 -15.32 39.63 -43.02
CA PHE A 7 -14.24 38.89 -43.65
C PHE A 7 -14.61 37.42 -43.78
N ARG A 8 -14.87 37.02 -44.99
CA ARG A 8 -14.93 35.63 -45.47
C ARG A 8 -13.53 35.11 -45.69
N PHE A 9 -13.19 33.99 -45.15
CA PHE A 9 -12.14 33.05 -45.67
C PHE A 9 -12.64 31.67 -45.35
N LEU A 10 -13.02 30.98 -46.30
CA LEU A 10 -12.54 30.03 -47.29
C LEU A 10 -11.93 28.77 -46.67
N SER A 11 -12.63 27.69 -46.94
CA SER A 11 -12.39 26.29 -46.67
C SER A 11 -10.94 25.81 -46.89
N LEU A 12 -10.46 24.96 -46.00
CA LEU A 12 -9.59 23.84 -46.36
C LEU A 12 -9.87 22.65 -45.49
N LEU A 13 -10.53 21.63 -46.06
CA LEU A 13 -10.62 20.28 -45.58
C LEU A 13 -9.25 19.63 -45.61
N ALA A 14 -8.70 19.31 -44.45
CA ALA A 14 -7.61 18.32 -44.35
C ALA A 14 -8.12 17.21 -43.45
N ALA A 15 -8.46 16.08 -44.07
CA ALA A 15 -8.75 14.83 -43.39
C ALA A 15 -7.44 14.29 -42.79
N PHE A 16 -7.29 14.36 -41.52
CA PHE A 16 -6.25 13.63 -40.78
C PHE A 16 -6.91 12.46 -40.06
N GLY A 17 -6.60 11.28 -40.58
CA GLY A 17 -7.01 10.02 -39.98
C GLY A 17 -6.42 9.87 -38.58
N LEU A 18 -7.28 9.87 -37.56
CA LEU A 18 -6.92 9.50 -36.21
C LEU A 18 -6.88 7.96 -36.14
N THR A 19 -5.68 7.40 -36.20
CA THR A 19 -5.44 6.05 -35.69
C THR A 19 -5.49 6.08 -34.18
N LEU A 20 -6.58 5.61 -33.63
CA LEU A 20 -6.77 5.40 -32.20
C LEU A 20 -5.92 4.22 -31.77
N SER A 21 -4.68 4.49 -31.37
CA SER A 21 -3.83 3.50 -30.68
C SER A 21 -4.34 3.36 -29.25
N ALA A 22 -5.11 2.30 -29.00
CA ALA A 22 -5.48 1.89 -27.66
C ALA A 22 -4.21 1.46 -26.91
N LEU A 23 -3.68 2.36 -26.09
CA LEU A 23 -2.70 2.01 -25.06
C LEU A 23 -3.42 1.23 -23.98
N VAL A 24 -3.37 -0.10 -24.10
CA VAL A 24 -3.70 -1.01 -22.99
C VAL A 24 -2.63 -0.79 -21.93
N SER A 25 -2.96 0.02 -20.93
CA SER A 25 -2.17 0.12 -19.70
C SER A 25 -2.39 -1.18 -18.94
N THR A 26 -1.53 -2.16 -19.18
CA THR A 26 -1.36 -3.26 -18.23
C THR A 26 -0.81 -2.65 -16.96
N GLY A 27 -1.67 -2.51 -15.95
CA GLY A 27 -1.29 -2.17 -14.59
C GLY A 27 -0.32 -3.22 -14.09
N GLY A 28 0.96 -2.98 -14.31
CA GLY A 28 2.03 -3.77 -13.69
C GLY A 28 1.98 -3.50 -12.20
N GLU A 29 1.59 -4.51 -11.43
CA GLU A 29 1.91 -4.56 -10.01
C GLU A 29 3.42 -4.38 -9.90
N LEU A 30 3.84 -3.26 -9.33
CA LEU A 30 5.21 -3.06 -8.88
C LEU A 30 5.43 -3.99 -7.68
N ARG A 31 5.69 -5.26 -7.96
CA ARG A 31 6.37 -6.12 -7.02
C ARG A 31 7.75 -5.52 -6.83
N ALA A 32 8.08 -5.12 -5.61
CA ALA A 32 9.45 -4.94 -5.19
C ALA A 32 10.12 -6.32 -5.33
N GLN A 33 10.67 -6.60 -6.50
CA GLN A 33 11.41 -7.82 -6.79
C GLN A 33 12.79 -7.69 -6.15
N GLY A 34 12.89 -8.06 -4.89
CA GLY A 34 14.12 -8.68 -4.41
C GLY A 34 14.36 -9.88 -5.36
N ASN A 35 15.57 -10.00 -5.88
CA ASN A 35 15.95 -10.95 -6.94
C ASN A 35 15.99 -12.41 -6.45
N CYS A 36 15.00 -12.84 -5.68
CA CYS A 36 14.86 -14.17 -5.11
C CYS A 36 13.59 -14.83 -5.67
N PRO A 37 13.70 -15.70 -6.69
CA PRO A 37 12.54 -16.26 -7.38
C PRO A 37 11.65 -17.17 -6.53
N ASN A 38 12.07 -17.56 -5.34
CA ASN A 38 11.33 -18.45 -4.44
C ASN A 38 11.46 -18.02 -2.97
N CYS A 39 11.57 -16.71 -2.68
CA CYS A 39 11.64 -16.22 -1.30
C CYS A 39 10.33 -16.42 -0.52
N ASP A 40 9.27 -16.79 -1.19
CA ASP A 40 8.01 -17.24 -0.60
C ASP A 40 8.05 -18.67 -0.05
N LEU A 41 9.15 -19.43 -0.31
CA LEU A 41 9.39 -20.76 0.24
C LEU A 41 10.45 -20.73 1.35
N PRO A 42 10.32 -21.56 2.40
CA PRO A 42 11.33 -21.68 3.44
C PRO A 42 12.72 -22.00 2.87
N PRO A 43 13.81 -21.54 3.50
CA PRO A 43 15.17 -21.71 2.98
C PRO A 43 15.53 -23.13 2.60
N GLY A 44 15.04 -24.13 3.33
CA GLY A 44 15.25 -25.54 3.04
C GLY A 44 14.48 -26.10 1.85
N CYS A 45 13.56 -25.34 1.27
CA CYS A 45 12.67 -25.72 0.17
C CYS A 45 12.97 -25.00 -1.15
N ARG A 46 13.95 -24.11 -1.17
CA ARG A 46 14.37 -23.30 -2.34
C ARG A 46 15.20 -24.06 -3.37
N GLY A 47 15.28 -25.40 -3.28
CA GLY A 47 16.10 -26.22 -4.16
C GLY A 47 15.73 -26.10 -5.63
N ASN A 48 16.75 -25.97 -6.48
CA ASN A 48 16.64 -26.05 -7.94
C ASN A 48 15.92 -27.34 -8.31
N GLY A 49 14.79 -27.24 -9.03
CA GLY A 49 13.92 -28.36 -9.38
C GLY A 49 14.52 -29.43 -10.31
N ASN A 50 15.62 -30.05 -9.94
CA ASN A 50 16.09 -31.27 -10.57
C ASN A 50 15.44 -32.47 -9.88
N GLN A 51 14.23 -32.81 -10.31
CA GLN A 51 13.42 -33.92 -9.77
C GLN A 51 13.94 -35.31 -10.12
N ASN A 52 15.22 -35.49 -10.47
CA ASN A 52 15.84 -36.78 -10.79
C ASN A 52 16.87 -37.23 -9.73
N GLY A 53 16.61 -36.95 -8.47
CA GLY A 53 17.42 -37.46 -7.37
C GLY A 53 16.66 -38.55 -6.60
N ASN A 54 17.06 -39.81 -6.80
CA ASN A 54 16.71 -40.97 -5.95
C ASN A 54 17.34 -40.76 -4.55
N GLY A 55 17.07 -39.63 -3.92
CA GLY A 55 17.54 -39.23 -2.62
C GLY A 55 16.44 -39.39 -1.59
N ASN A 56 16.63 -40.34 -0.67
CA ASN A 56 15.84 -40.56 0.54
C ASN A 56 15.98 -39.38 1.53
N GLY A 57 15.94 -38.14 1.02
CA GLY A 57 16.08 -36.88 1.75
C GLY A 57 14.74 -36.44 2.27
N ASN A 58 14.49 -36.70 3.52
CA ASN A 58 13.61 -36.06 4.49
C ASN A 58 12.34 -35.37 3.90
N ARG A 59 11.33 -36.20 3.58
CA ARG A 59 10.01 -35.80 3.04
C ARG A 59 9.13 -35.04 4.06
N ASN A 60 9.67 -34.65 5.19
CA ASN A 60 8.91 -33.98 6.27
C ASN A 60 9.17 -32.45 6.37
N ARG A 61 9.72 -31.80 5.34
CA ARG A 61 9.81 -30.34 5.34
C ARG A 61 8.48 -29.79 4.89
N ASN A 62 7.88 -29.00 5.74
CA ASN A 62 6.68 -28.25 5.40
C ASN A 62 7.07 -27.07 4.47
N CYS A 63 7.11 -27.33 3.17
CA CYS A 63 7.45 -26.33 2.15
C CYS A 63 6.23 -25.43 1.84
N GLN A 64 5.60 -24.93 2.87
CA GLN A 64 4.47 -24.02 2.74
C GLN A 64 4.96 -22.62 2.35
N ARG A 65 4.34 -22.05 1.31
CA ARG A 65 4.60 -20.66 0.91
C ARG A 65 4.13 -19.70 1.98
N VAL A 66 4.90 -18.65 2.20
CA VAL A 66 4.44 -17.56 3.05
C VAL A 66 3.46 -16.68 2.29
N SER A 67 2.43 -16.22 2.97
CA SER A 67 1.44 -15.29 2.46
C SER A 67 0.97 -14.35 3.55
N ILE A 68 0.44 -13.20 3.16
CA ILE A 68 -0.09 -12.19 4.07
C ILE A 68 -1.50 -11.80 3.66
N VAL A 69 -2.37 -11.65 4.65
CA VAL A 69 -3.73 -11.12 4.50
C VAL A 69 -3.89 -9.92 5.41
N ILE A 70 -4.32 -8.80 4.86
CA ILE A 70 -4.69 -7.62 5.63
C ILE A 70 -6.15 -7.79 6.05
N GLU A 71 -6.40 -7.92 7.36
CA GLU A 71 -7.75 -8.05 7.92
C GLU A 71 -8.41 -6.70 8.11
N SER A 72 -7.64 -5.69 8.54
CA SER A 72 -8.11 -4.32 8.64
C SER A 72 -7.05 -3.34 8.12
N ASP A 73 -7.49 -2.36 7.36
CA ASP A 73 -6.68 -1.21 6.96
C ASP A 73 -6.61 -0.19 8.10
N ILE A 74 -5.67 0.77 8.00
CA ILE A 74 -5.60 1.89 8.93
C ILE A 74 -6.75 2.86 8.63
N ASP A 75 -7.50 3.24 9.67
CA ASP A 75 -8.53 4.26 9.61
C ASP A 75 -8.25 5.35 10.67
N PHE A 76 -8.13 6.59 10.25
CA PHE A 76 -7.91 7.73 11.14
C PHE A 76 -9.23 8.37 11.62
N GLY A 77 -10.38 7.82 11.24
CA GLY A 77 -11.67 8.46 11.43
C GLY A 77 -11.84 9.67 10.52
N ARG A 78 -12.64 10.64 10.94
CA ARG A 78 -12.89 11.87 10.18
C ARG A 78 -12.10 13.04 10.76
N VAL A 79 -11.39 13.73 9.90
CA VAL A 79 -10.62 14.92 10.25
C VAL A 79 -10.95 16.05 9.28
N VAL A 80 -10.77 17.29 9.71
CA VAL A 80 -10.96 18.50 8.89
C VAL A 80 -9.74 19.39 9.03
N LEU A 81 -9.28 19.95 7.92
CA LEU A 81 -8.28 21.00 7.91
C LEU A 81 -8.93 22.34 8.28
N LEU A 82 -8.37 23.04 9.25
CA LEU A 82 -8.85 24.35 9.71
C LEU A 82 -8.15 25.53 9.03
N GLY A 83 -7.02 25.28 8.37
CA GLY A 83 -6.17 26.31 7.79
C GLY A 83 -5.44 25.86 6.54
N GLN A 84 -4.41 26.63 6.18
CA GLN A 84 -3.54 26.39 5.03
C GLN A 84 -2.19 25.77 5.44
N GLY A 85 -2.07 25.29 6.67
CA GLY A 85 -0.88 24.66 7.22
C GLY A 85 -0.83 23.15 6.96
N GLU A 86 0.35 22.59 7.16
CA GLU A 86 0.53 21.14 7.19
C GLU A 86 -0.20 20.55 8.40
N ALA A 87 -0.87 19.45 8.21
CA ALA A 87 -1.54 18.72 9.28
C ALA A 87 -1.03 17.28 9.36
N ARG A 88 -0.87 16.78 10.58
CA ARG A 88 -0.46 15.41 10.86
C ARG A 88 -1.43 14.75 11.81
N VAL A 89 -1.77 13.51 11.52
CA VAL A 89 -2.57 12.66 12.39
C VAL A 89 -1.78 11.41 12.69
N LEU A 90 -1.36 11.26 13.93
CA LEU A 90 -0.67 10.06 14.41
C LEU A 90 -1.68 9.13 15.02
N LEU A 91 -1.60 7.85 14.68
CA LEU A 91 -2.41 6.82 15.30
C LEU A 91 -1.51 5.93 16.14
N ASP A 92 -1.72 6.00 17.46
CA ASP A 92 -0.97 5.19 18.42
C ASP A 92 -1.32 3.71 18.28
N LEU A 93 -0.30 2.88 18.13
CA LEU A 93 -0.45 1.46 17.83
C LEU A 93 -1.01 0.66 19.02
N GLU A 94 -0.64 1.05 20.26
CA GLU A 94 -1.04 0.32 21.47
C GLU A 94 -2.46 0.67 21.90
N THR A 95 -2.75 1.97 21.94
CA THR A 95 -4.01 2.49 22.49
C THR A 95 -5.08 2.72 21.44
N GLY A 96 -4.73 2.74 20.15
CA GLY A 96 -5.61 3.12 19.05
C GLY A 96 -6.06 4.59 19.10
N ARG A 97 -5.39 5.44 19.91
CA ARG A 97 -5.72 6.86 20.04
C ARG A 97 -5.06 7.66 18.94
N LYS A 98 -5.79 8.63 18.41
CA LYS A 98 -5.23 9.59 17.45
C LYS A 98 -4.72 10.84 18.14
N THR A 99 -3.60 11.36 17.68
CA THR A 99 -3.02 12.65 18.08
C THR A 99 -2.98 13.55 16.85
N LEU A 100 -3.52 14.75 16.98
CA LEU A 100 -3.60 15.76 15.93
C LEU A 100 -2.52 16.80 16.14
N ILE A 101 -1.81 17.18 15.07
CA ILE A 101 -0.75 18.19 15.07
C ILE A 101 -0.96 19.12 13.86
N GLY A 102 -0.89 20.43 14.08
CA GLY A 102 -1.11 21.45 13.05
C GLY A 102 -2.57 21.86 12.90
N ASP A 103 -2.91 22.38 11.71
CA ASP A 103 -4.22 22.99 11.43
C ASP A 103 -5.29 21.93 11.10
N VAL A 104 -5.54 21.02 12.01
CA VAL A 104 -6.48 19.90 11.84
C VAL A 104 -7.34 19.73 13.09
N ASP A 105 -8.61 19.38 12.90
CA ASP A 105 -9.53 19.04 13.98
C ASP A 105 -10.21 17.70 13.74
N ASP A 106 -10.71 17.12 14.84
CA ASP A 106 -11.36 15.84 14.87
C ASP A 106 -12.87 15.97 14.69
N LEU A 107 -13.39 15.46 13.59
CA LEU A 107 -14.82 15.34 13.34
C LEU A 107 -15.45 14.05 13.88
N GLY A 108 -14.68 13.28 14.66
CA GLY A 108 -15.11 12.01 15.23
C GLY A 108 -14.84 10.81 14.31
N GLY A 109 -15.51 9.71 14.57
CA GLY A 109 -15.21 8.42 13.99
C GLY A 109 -14.28 7.61 14.92
N MET A 110 -14.27 6.30 14.72
CA MET A 110 -13.41 5.40 15.49
C MET A 110 -12.13 5.15 14.71
N PRO A 111 -10.98 5.60 15.20
CA PRO A 111 -9.71 5.25 14.55
C PRO A 111 -9.43 3.75 14.73
N ILE A 112 -8.87 3.14 13.69
CA ILE A 112 -8.56 1.70 13.66
C ILE A 112 -7.12 1.53 13.18
N THR A 113 -6.32 0.79 13.94
CA THR A 113 -4.99 0.33 13.50
C THR A 113 -5.12 -0.79 12.49
N GLY A 114 -4.19 -0.85 11.55
CA GLY A 114 -4.13 -1.97 10.61
C GLY A 114 -3.83 -3.28 11.35
N ARG A 115 -4.36 -4.38 10.84
CA ARG A 115 -4.10 -5.74 11.32
C ARG A 115 -3.84 -6.67 10.16
N ALA A 116 -2.80 -7.47 10.27
CA ALA A 116 -2.42 -8.43 9.26
C ALA A 116 -2.18 -9.81 9.86
N ILE A 117 -2.44 -10.85 9.07
CA ILE A 117 -2.11 -12.25 9.37
C ILE A 117 -1.14 -12.75 8.31
N VAL A 118 -0.01 -13.24 8.75
CA VAL A 118 0.95 -14.00 7.94
C VAL A 118 0.72 -15.47 8.17
N THR A 119 0.71 -16.26 7.10
CA THR A 119 0.62 -17.72 7.15
C THR A 119 1.75 -18.34 6.37
N GLY A 120 2.30 -19.46 6.89
CA GLY A 120 3.43 -20.13 6.26
C GLY A 120 3.84 -21.39 7.01
N ALA A 121 5.09 -21.83 6.82
CA ALA A 121 5.63 -22.98 7.52
C ALA A 121 5.81 -22.69 9.02
N PRO A 122 5.33 -23.57 9.93
CA PRO A 122 5.47 -23.37 11.36
C PRO A 122 6.93 -23.15 11.80
N PHE A 123 7.10 -22.28 12.78
CA PHE A 123 8.38 -21.94 13.40
C PHE A 123 9.43 -21.29 12.48
N GLU A 124 9.10 -20.99 11.25
CA GLU A 124 10.01 -20.29 10.34
C GLU A 124 10.02 -18.78 10.63
N GLU A 125 11.18 -18.16 10.46
CA GLU A 125 11.34 -16.71 10.51
C GLU A 125 10.80 -16.09 9.22
N VAL A 126 10.28 -14.87 9.34
CA VAL A 126 9.77 -14.10 8.20
C VAL A 126 10.31 -12.68 8.23
N VAL A 127 10.53 -12.12 7.05
CA VAL A 127 10.86 -10.71 6.85
C VAL A 127 9.61 -10.01 6.37
N ILE A 128 9.16 -9.01 7.12
CA ILE A 128 7.99 -8.19 6.78
C ILE A 128 8.48 -6.82 6.38
N SER A 129 8.13 -6.39 5.18
CA SER A 129 8.53 -5.10 4.64
C SER A 129 7.32 -4.20 4.44
N LEU A 130 7.36 -3.03 5.05
CA LEU A 130 6.40 -1.95 4.87
C LEU A 130 6.98 -0.89 3.94
N PRO A 131 6.14 -0.15 3.21
CA PRO A 131 6.59 0.95 2.37
C PRO A 131 7.10 2.11 3.23
N GLY A 132 8.02 2.91 2.70
CA GLY A 132 8.45 4.14 3.39
C GLY A 132 7.37 5.21 3.38
N GLU A 133 6.62 5.31 2.29
CA GLU A 133 5.54 6.29 2.11
C GLU A 133 4.50 5.78 1.12
N ILE A 134 3.24 6.17 1.33
CA ILE A 134 2.13 5.88 0.41
C ILE A 134 1.36 7.17 0.15
N ALA A 135 1.14 7.47 -1.12
CA ALA A 135 0.22 8.54 -1.51
C ALA A 135 -1.23 8.06 -1.40
N MET A 136 -2.05 8.81 -0.69
CA MET A 136 -3.50 8.66 -0.62
C MET A 136 -4.18 9.71 -1.48
N ARG A 137 -5.28 9.36 -2.11
CA ARG A 137 -6.05 10.27 -2.97
C ARG A 137 -7.52 10.22 -2.60
N ASP A 138 -8.11 11.38 -2.51
CA ASP A 138 -9.56 11.54 -2.48
C ASP A 138 -10.07 11.56 -3.94
N PRO A 139 -11.20 10.91 -4.25
CA PRO A 139 -11.87 11.04 -5.55
C PRO A 139 -12.17 12.50 -5.97
N ASN A 140 -12.29 13.41 -5.02
CA ASN A 140 -12.54 14.84 -5.26
C ASN A 140 -11.26 15.68 -5.43
N GLY A 141 -10.09 15.05 -5.49
CA GLY A 141 -8.82 15.72 -5.78
C GLY A 141 -7.92 16.01 -4.58
N GLY A 142 -8.34 15.69 -3.35
CA GLY A 142 -7.51 15.82 -2.16
C GLY A 142 -6.37 14.78 -2.17
N THR A 143 -5.19 15.16 -1.67
CA THR A 143 -4.04 14.28 -1.51
C THR A 143 -3.54 14.30 -0.08
N ALA A 144 -3.08 13.16 0.38
CA ALA A 144 -2.38 13.00 1.65
C ALA A 144 -1.34 11.89 1.50
N ARG A 145 -0.49 11.73 2.50
CA ARG A 145 0.53 10.69 2.52
C ARG A 145 0.47 9.93 3.83
N LEU A 146 0.66 8.62 3.76
CA LEU A 146 0.97 7.79 4.92
C LEU A 146 2.46 7.57 4.96
N ARG A 147 3.07 7.79 6.12
CA ARG A 147 4.50 7.56 6.36
C ARG A 147 4.73 7.18 7.81
N ASP A 148 6.00 6.95 8.16
CA ASP A 148 6.41 6.59 9.53
C ASP A 148 5.63 5.37 10.03
N PHE A 149 5.61 4.32 9.20
CA PHE A 149 4.94 3.07 9.54
C PHE A 149 5.61 2.41 10.74
N VAL A 150 4.80 1.93 11.66
CA VAL A 150 5.21 1.20 12.85
C VAL A 150 4.43 -0.10 12.98
N THR A 151 5.04 -1.11 13.58
CA THR A 151 4.41 -2.40 13.87
C THR A 151 4.63 -2.77 15.33
N ASP A 152 3.84 -3.72 15.85
CA ASP A 152 4.07 -4.36 17.15
C ASP A 152 4.97 -5.59 17.09
N LEU A 153 5.73 -5.73 16.00
CA LEU A 153 6.69 -6.82 15.83
C LEU A 153 8.02 -6.48 16.49
N ASP A 154 8.55 -7.41 17.25
CA ASP A 154 9.86 -7.32 17.87
C ASP A 154 10.90 -8.18 17.11
N GLY A 155 12.08 -7.61 16.88
CA GLY A 155 13.27 -8.32 16.41
C GLY A 155 13.03 -9.13 15.13
N PHE A 156 13.18 -10.45 15.23
CA PHE A 156 12.99 -11.40 14.12
C PHE A 156 11.64 -12.11 14.27
N PRO A 157 10.60 -11.66 13.58
CA PRO A 157 9.27 -12.26 13.70
C PRO A 157 9.28 -13.70 13.20
N ARG A 158 8.60 -14.57 13.93
CA ARG A 158 8.54 -16.01 13.66
C ARG A 158 7.09 -16.49 13.69
N LEU A 159 6.77 -17.39 12.77
CA LEU A 159 5.47 -18.07 12.74
C LEU A 159 5.32 -19.01 13.94
N ASP A 160 4.12 -19.12 14.46
CA ASP A 160 3.79 -19.99 15.59
C ASP A 160 3.70 -21.49 15.20
N VAL A 161 3.21 -22.31 16.12
CA VAL A 161 3.03 -23.77 15.90
C VAL A 161 2.02 -24.07 14.79
N ASP A 162 1.06 -23.18 14.55
CA ASP A 162 0.04 -23.30 13.51
C ASP A 162 0.49 -22.66 12.18
N GLY A 163 1.72 -22.13 12.13
CA GLY A 163 2.27 -21.43 10.98
C GLY A 163 1.67 -20.06 10.78
N GLN A 164 1.25 -19.39 11.85
CA GLN A 164 0.63 -18.08 11.81
C GLN A 164 1.44 -17.05 12.59
N LEU A 165 1.35 -15.79 12.15
CA LEU A 165 1.82 -14.62 12.87
C LEU A 165 0.82 -13.49 12.65
N VAL A 166 0.27 -12.97 13.74
CA VAL A 166 -0.65 -11.84 13.70
C VAL A 166 0.09 -10.61 14.20
N PHE A 167 -0.02 -9.51 13.47
CA PHE A 167 0.56 -8.25 13.91
C PHE A 167 -0.34 -7.07 13.57
N ARG A 168 -0.13 -5.98 14.29
CA ARG A 168 -0.78 -4.70 14.02
C ARG A 168 0.23 -3.73 13.44
N PHE A 169 -0.26 -2.80 12.65
CA PHE A 169 0.52 -1.73 12.08
C PHE A 169 -0.22 -0.40 12.12
N SER A 170 0.53 0.67 12.16
CA SER A 170 0.02 2.02 12.13
C SER A 170 0.93 2.91 11.29
N ALA A 171 0.52 4.15 11.07
CA ALA A 171 1.28 5.15 10.33
C ALA A 171 0.89 6.56 10.76
N THR A 172 1.65 7.54 10.30
CA THR A 172 1.31 8.95 10.38
C THR A 172 0.65 9.39 9.07
N LEU A 173 -0.55 9.95 9.16
CA LEU A 173 -1.20 10.63 8.04
C LEU A 173 -0.69 12.07 7.98
N LEU A 174 -0.10 12.44 6.86
CA LEU A 174 0.33 13.79 6.52
C LEU A 174 -0.61 14.37 5.48
N ILE A 175 -1.21 15.54 5.75
CA ILE A 175 -2.08 16.25 4.84
C ILE A 175 -1.41 17.59 4.52
N GLU A 176 -1.13 17.84 3.23
CA GLU A 176 -0.50 19.08 2.76
C GLU A 176 -1.55 20.16 2.53
N ALA A 177 -1.19 21.41 2.86
CA ALA A 177 -2.10 22.57 2.87
C ALA A 177 -2.76 22.92 1.53
N GLU A 178 -2.13 22.59 0.43
CA GLU A 178 -2.61 22.95 -0.91
C GLU A 178 -3.68 21.98 -1.44
N THR A 179 -4.02 20.98 -0.66
CA THR A 179 -4.95 19.96 -1.09
C THR A 179 -6.31 20.17 -0.43
N ASN A 180 -7.36 20.27 -1.24
CA ASN A 180 -8.75 20.25 -0.76
C ASN A 180 -9.11 18.83 -0.24
N ALA A 181 -8.29 18.28 0.65
CA ALA A 181 -8.49 16.96 1.21
C ALA A 181 -9.71 16.99 2.14
N SER A 182 -10.87 16.64 1.63
CA SER A 182 -12.13 16.60 2.35
C SER A 182 -12.59 15.18 2.63
N GLY A 183 -11.97 14.55 3.58
CA GLY A 183 -12.67 13.54 4.37
C GLY A 183 -12.66 12.10 3.92
N ASN A 184 -12.33 11.69 2.71
CA ASN A 184 -12.43 10.27 2.30
C ASN A 184 -11.17 9.76 1.59
N LEU A 185 -10.04 9.98 2.23
CA LEU A 185 -8.74 9.51 1.73
C LEU A 185 -8.64 8.00 1.80
N ARG A 186 -8.34 7.38 0.69
CA ARG A 186 -8.18 5.92 0.58
C ARG A 186 -6.81 5.58 0.01
N GLY A 187 -6.17 4.61 0.61
CA GLY A 187 -4.92 4.06 0.13
C GLY A 187 -4.75 2.63 0.64
N ARG A 188 -4.24 1.75 -0.21
CA ARG A 188 -3.88 0.40 0.20
C ARG A 188 -2.43 0.40 0.66
N VAL A 189 -2.15 -0.18 1.82
CA VAL A 189 -0.80 -0.38 2.33
C VAL A 189 -0.21 -1.65 1.70
N PRO A 190 0.77 -1.55 0.79
CA PRO A 190 1.42 -2.73 0.22
C PRO A 190 2.45 -3.27 1.23
N ILE A 191 2.07 -4.29 1.98
CA ILE A 191 2.95 -5.01 2.88
C ILE A 191 3.40 -6.28 2.16
N SER A 192 4.70 -6.55 2.15
CA SER A 192 5.25 -7.80 1.62
C SER A 192 5.83 -8.66 2.74
N VAL A 193 5.80 -9.97 2.52
CA VAL A 193 6.37 -10.96 3.43
C VAL A 193 7.17 -11.98 2.64
N GLU A 194 8.32 -12.35 3.17
CA GLU A 194 9.20 -13.38 2.60
C GLU A 194 9.95 -14.13 3.71
N TYR A 195 10.45 -15.29 3.40
CA TYR A 195 11.42 -15.97 4.27
C TYR A 195 12.81 -15.39 4.05
N PRO A 196 13.69 -15.29 5.08
CA PRO A 196 15.03 -14.74 4.99
C PRO A 196 15.98 -15.51 4.08
#